data_6c8c96c4c672181c82490c15693f7fa4
#
_entry.id   6c8c96c4c672181c82490c15693f7fa4
#
_cell.length_a   1.000
_cell.length_b   1.000
_cell.length_c   1.000
_cell.angle_alpha   90.00
_cell.angle_beta   90.00
_cell.angle_gamma   90.00
#
_symmetry.space_group_name_H-M   'P 1'
#
loop_
_entity.id
_entity.type
_entity.pdbx_description
1 polymer ?
#
loop_
_entity_poly.entity_id
_entity_poly.type
_entity_poly.pdbx_seq_one_letter_code
_entity_poly.pdbx_strand_id
1 'polypeptide(L)'
;MSRQLQGRDRSQPAVMAFARLRRMDPLAFEELLLECFERRAIKVTRNRRYTGDGGVDGRIRICGEVWLIQAKRYADTIRPEHVEAFAQLCAVKHIPGLFIHTGRTGPSTRKLLNRYPYIQIISGDQLLALIRGEPVFVRGERI
;
A
#
# COMPACT_ATOMS: atom_id res chain seq x y z
N MET A 1 -19.99 -13.92 24.42
CA MET A 1 -19.25 -15.02 23.76
C MET A 1 -18.56 -14.56 22.50
N SER A 2 -19.31 -14.13 21.50
CA SER A 2 -18.72 -13.69 20.25
C SER A 2 -17.77 -12.51 20.42
N ARG A 3 -18.03 -11.61 21.34
CA ARG A 3 -17.15 -10.47 21.60
C ARG A 3 -15.77 -10.88 22.08
N GLN A 4 -15.71 -11.85 22.97
CA GLN A 4 -14.43 -12.33 23.48
C GLN A 4 -13.63 -13.02 22.38
N LEU A 5 -14.31 -13.81 21.56
CA LEU A 5 -13.66 -14.46 20.43
C LEU A 5 -13.15 -13.42 19.44
N GLN A 6 -13.94 -12.41 19.13
CA GLN A 6 -13.50 -11.34 18.25
C GLN A 6 -12.30 -10.59 18.79
N GLY A 7 -12.29 -10.28 20.09
CA GLY A 7 -11.17 -9.60 20.71
C GLY A 7 -9.90 -10.44 20.74
N ARG A 8 -10.04 -11.74 20.99
CA ARG A 8 -8.90 -12.66 21.01
C ARG A 8 -8.36 -12.98 19.64
N ASP A 9 -9.24 -13.04 18.64
CA ASP A 9 -8.88 -13.50 17.30
C ASP A 9 -8.37 -12.39 16.40
N ARG A 10 -8.35 -11.15 16.85
CA ARG A 10 -7.88 -10.04 16.03
C ARG A 10 -6.42 -10.17 15.63
N SER A 11 -5.56 -10.60 16.57
CA SER A 11 -4.13 -10.72 16.29
C SER A 11 -3.82 -11.93 15.43
N GLN A 12 -4.48 -13.07 15.70
CA GLN A 12 -4.21 -14.30 14.94
C GLN A 12 -4.64 -14.19 13.47
N PRO A 13 -5.85 -13.73 13.15
CA PRO A 13 -6.22 -13.50 11.76
C PRO A 13 -5.30 -12.52 11.05
N ALA A 14 -4.83 -11.48 11.75
CA ALA A 14 -3.91 -10.51 11.16
C ALA A 14 -2.57 -11.16 10.84
N VAL A 15 -2.01 -11.92 11.76
CA VAL A 15 -0.74 -12.63 11.54
C VAL A 15 -0.85 -13.58 10.35
N MET A 16 -1.94 -14.34 10.28
CA MET A 16 -2.17 -15.27 9.18
C MET A 16 -2.35 -14.55 7.85
N ALA A 17 -3.06 -13.43 7.85
CA ALA A 17 -3.26 -12.64 6.65
C ALA A 17 -1.93 -12.12 6.10
N PHE A 18 -1.07 -11.57 6.96
CA PHE A 18 0.25 -11.12 6.54
C PHE A 18 1.12 -12.26 6.04
N ALA A 19 1.07 -13.42 6.69
CA ALA A 19 1.83 -14.59 6.22
C ALA A 19 1.41 -14.97 4.81
N ARG A 20 0.12 -14.94 4.50
CA ARG A 20 -0.38 -15.22 3.16
C ARG A 20 0.06 -14.17 2.15
N LEU A 21 -0.05 -12.89 2.51
CA LEU A 21 0.35 -11.80 1.62
C LEU A 21 1.82 -11.91 1.26
N ARG A 22 2.66 -12.24 2.24
CA ARG A 22 4.10 -12.37 2.02
C ARG A 22 4.48 -13.55 1.13
N ARG A 23 3.61 -14.55 1.03
CA ARG A 23 3.81 -15.74 0.18
C ARG A 23 3.20 -15.59 -1.20
N MET A 24 2.36 -14.59 -1.42
CA MET A 24 1.74 -14.39 -2.72
C MET A 24 2.79 -14.09 -3.77
N ASP A 25 2.49 -14.50 -5.00
CA ASP A 25 3.22 -14.03 -6.15
C ASP A 25 3.18 -12.50 -6.19
N PRO A 26 4.30 -11.81 -6.51
CA PRO A 26 4.32 -10.35 -6.53
C PRO A 26 3.25 -9.73 -7.41
N LEU A 27 3.01 -10.30 -8.59
CA LEU A 27 1.98 -9.78 -9.50
C LEU A 27 0.58 -10.00 -8.96
N ALA A 28 0.37 -11.14 -8.30
CA ALA A 28 -0.92 -11.41 -7.66
C ALA A 28 -1.18 -10.45 -6.51
N PHE A 29 -0.15 -10.11 -5.74
CA PHE A 29 -0.26 -9.14 -4.66
C PHE A 29 -0.62 -7.74 -5.20
N GLU A 30 0.06 -7.30 -6.25
CA GLU A 30 -0.26 -6.03 -6.92
C GLU A 30 -1.71 -6.00 -7.38
N GLU A 31 -2.13 -7.06 -8.05
CA GLU A 31 -3.50 -7.13 -8.59
C GLU A 31 -4.53 -7.14 -7.47
N LEU A 32 -4.26 -7.85 -6.39
CA LEU A 32 -5.15 -7.87 -5.23
C LEU A 32 -5.39 -6.45 -4.69
N LEU A 33 -4.32 -5.66 -4.57
CA LEU A 33 -4.45 -4.30 -4.04
C LEU A 33 -5.23 -3.41 -4.99
N LEU A 34 -4.97 -3.50 -6.29
CA LEU A 34 -5.71 -2.71 -7.27
C LEU A 34 -7.19 -3.08 -7.26
N GLU A 35 -7.52 -4.37 -7.12
CA GLU A 35 -8.91 -4.81 -6.99
C GLU A 35 -9.56 -4.27 -5.72
N CYS A 36 -8.80 -4.14 -4.63
CA CYS A 36 -9.33 -3.57 -3.40
C CYS A 36 -9.76 -2.11 -3.59
N PHE A 37 -9.01 -1.35 -4.37
CA PHE A 37 -9.42 0.01 -4.72
C PHE A 37 -10.65 0.02 -5.62
N GLU A 38 -10.72 -0.89 -6.60
CA GLU A 38 -11.89 -0.99 -7.48
C GLU A 38 -13.16 -1.32 -6.72
N ARG A 39 -13.06 -2.17 -5.70
CA ARG A 39 -14.23 -2.51 -4.86
C ARG A 39 -14.75 -1.32 -4.07
N ARG A 40 -13.95 -0.28 -3.91
CA ARG A 40 -14.34 0.97 -3.26
C ARG A 40 -14.87 1.99 -4.26
N ALA A 41 -15.13 1.58 -5.51
CA ALA A 41 -15.55 2.45 -6.60
C ALA A 41 -14.48 3.52 -6.94
N ILE A 42 -13.22 3.20 -6.68
CA ILE A 42 -12.09 4.05 -7.05
C ILE A 42 -11.62 3.63 -8.43
N LYS A 43 -11.45 4.61 -9.32
CA LYS A 43 -10.97 4.33 -10.66
C LYS A 43 -9.51 3.90 -10.59
N VAL A 44 -9.20 2.78 -11.22
CA VAL A 44 -7.86 2.19 -11.26
C VAL A 44 -7.39 2.10 -12.71
N THR A 45 -6.15 2.48 -12.95
CA THR A 45 -5.47 2.27 -14.23
C THR A 45 -4.24 1.40 -13.95
N ARG A 46 -4.19 0.23 -14.59
CA ARG A 46 -3.09 -0.70 -14.41
C ARG A 46 -1.96 -0.36 -15.37
N ASN A 47 -0.72 -0.44 -14.88
CA ASN A 47 0.44 -0.29 -15.74
C ASN A 47 0.71 -1.60 -16.47
N ARG A 48 1.22 -1.48 -17.69
CA ARG A 48 1.70 -2.64 -18.43
C ARG A 48 3.07 -3.01 -17.89
N ARG A 49 3.34 -4.32 -17.81
CA ARG A 49 4.53 -4.86 -17.15
C ARG A 49 5.86 -4.39 -17.76
N TYR A 50 5.88 -4.11 -19.05
CA TYR A 50 7.11 -3.80 -19.78
C TYR A 50 7.19 -2.34 -20.20
N THR A 51 6.53 -1.47 -19.50
CA THR A 51 6.59 -0.05 -19.83
C THR A 51 7.83 0.65 -19.29
N GLY A 52 8.60 -0.03 -18.44
CA GLY A 52 9.79 0.56 -17.86
C GLY A 52 9.55 1.67 -16.86
N ASP A 53 8.35 1.74 -16.30
CA ASP A 53 7.98 2.77 -15.32
C ASP A 53 8.55 2.53 -13.91
N GLY A 54 9.54 1.65 -13.79
CA GLY A 54 10.40 1.56 -12.64
C GLY A 54 9.73 1.50 -11.27
N GLY A 55 8.74 0.61 -11.08
CA GLY A 55 8.14 0.42 -9.77
C GLY A 55 6.77 1.04 -9.58
N VAL A 56 6.14 1.53 -10.65
CA VAL A 56 4.73 1.95 -10.59
C VAL A 56 3.87 0.80 -11.06
N ASP A 57 3.02 0.29 -10.17
CA ASP A 57 2.16 -0.85 -10.47
C ASP A 57 0.82 -0.40 -11.07
N GLY A 58 0.42 0.82 -10.79
CA GLY A 58 -0.81 1.36 -11.30
C GLY A 58 -1.06 2.76 -10.80
N ARG A 59 -2.21 3.30 -11.17
CA ARG A 59 -2.67 4.62 -10.77
C ARG A 59 -4.09 4.52 -10.27
N ILE A 60 -4.41 5.31 -9.27
CA ILE A 60 -5.77 5.43 -8.77
C ILE A 60 -6.16 6.90 -8.71
N ARG A 61 -7.46 7.16 -8.70
CA ARG A 61 -7.98 8.53 -8.57
C ARG A 61 -8.76 8.65 -7.28
N ILE A 62 -8.29 9.53 -6.39
CA ILE A 62 -8.92 9.80 -5.09
C ILE A 62 -9.29 11.28 -5.07
N CYS A 63 -10.58 11.59 -4.87
CA CYS A 63 -11.07 12.97 -4.79
C CYS A 63 -10.57 13.85 -5.96
N GLY A 64 -10.57 13.27 -7.16
CA GLY A 64 -10.15 14.00 -8.36
C GLY A 64 -8.65 14.06 -8.57
N GLU A 65 -7.86 13.54 -7.66
CA GLU A 65 -6.40 13.56 -7.77
C GLU A 65 -5.87 12.16 -8.09
N VAL A 66 -4.92 12.09 -9.02
CA VAL A 66 -4.27 10.85 -9.40
C VAL A 66 -3.15 10.55 -8.41
N TRP A 67 -3.07 9.29 -7.99
CA TRP A 67 -2.02 8.77 -7.13
C TRP A 67 -1.33 7.60 -7.81
N LEU A 68 -0.01 7.56 -7.75
CA LEU A 68 0.75 6.39 -8.21
C LEU A 68 0.76 5.34 -7.10
N ILE A 69 0.75 4.07 -7.50
CA ILE A 69 0.77 2.94 -6.56
C ILE A 69 2.03 2.14 -6.78
N GLN A 70 2.75 1.86 -5.71
CA GLN A 70 3.77 0.82 -5.68
C GLN A 70 3.47 -0.13 -4.54
N ALA A 71 3.39 -1.41 -4.85
CA ALA A 71 3.14 -2.47 -3.89
C ALA A 71 4.39 -3.34 -3.77
N LYS A 72 4.83 -3.60 -2.54
CA LYS A 72 5.99 -4.45 -2.31
C LYS A 72 5.75 -5.37 -1.13
N ARG A 73 6.14 -6.64 -1.29
CA ARG A 73 6.12 -7.61 -0.21
C ARG A 73 7.47 -7.61 0.48
N TYR A 74 7.45 -7.55 1.79
CA TYR A 74 8.66 -7.67 2.62
C TYR A 74 8.39 -8.68 3.73
N ALA A 75 9.40 -9.44 4.07
CA ALA A 75 9.33 -10.35 5.23
C ALA A 75 9.55 -9.58 6.53
N ASP A 76 10.28 -8.48 6.47
CA ASP A 76 10.70 -7.72 7.65
C ASP A 76 10.67 -6.22 7.36
N THR A 77 11.65 -5.47 7.81
CA THR A 77 11.72 -4.02 7.63
C THR A 77 11.90 -3.66 6.16
N ILE A 78 11.15 -2.66 5.70
CA ILE A 78 11.27 -2.20 4.32
C ILE A 78 12.60 -1.48 4.11
N ARG A 79 13.03 -1.44 2.86
CA ARG A 79 14.29 -0.80 2.50
C ARG A 79 14.03 0.67 2.14
N PRO A 80 14.70 1.61 2.82
CA PRO A 80 14.50 3.04 2.52
C PRO A 80 14.79 3.38 1.06
N GLU A 81 15.74 2.68 0.43
CA GLU A 81 16.11 2.91 -0.97
C GLU A 81 14.92 2.70 -1.91
N HIS A 82 14.06 1.73 -1.61
CA HIS A 82 12.88 1.46 -2.42
C HIS A 82 11.88 2.60 -2.33
N VAL A 83 11.69 3.13 -1.12
CA VAL A 83 10.77 4.26 -0.91
C VAL A 83 11.33 5.52 -1.56
N GLU A 84 12.63 5.75 -1.44
CA GLU A 84 13.27 6.91 -2.04
C GLU A 84 13.17 6.88 -3.57
N ALA A 85 13.43 5.73 -4.18
CA ALA A 85 13.31 5.59 -5.64
C ALA A 85 11.89 5.89 -6.11
N PHE A 86 10.90 5.38 -5.39
CA PHE A 86 9.50 5.65 -5.71
C PHE A 86 9.16 7.13 -5.52
N ALA A 87 9.64 7.73 -4.43
CA ALA A 87 9.40 9.15 -4.16
C ALA A 87 9.99 10.05 -5.25
N GLN A 88 11.20 9.72 -5.73
CA GLN A 88 11.83 10.46 -6.81
C GLN A 88 11.04 10.33 -8.11
N LEU A 89 10.52 9.15 -8.39
CA LEU A 89 9.69 8.94 -9.57
C LEU A 89 8.41 9.77 -9.49
N CYS A 90 7.77 9.79 -8.33
CA CYS A 90 6.58 10.62 -8.10
C CYS A 90 6.91 12.10 -8.28
N ALA A 91 8.07 12.53 -7.80
CA ALA A 91 8.49 13.93 -7.94
C ALA A 91 8.67 14.32 -9.40
N VAL A 92 9.31 13.46 -10.19
CA VAL A 92 9.52 13.70 -11.62
C VAL A 92 8.18 13.84 -12.35
N LYS A 93 7.21 13.00 -11.99
CA LYS A 93 5.89 13.01 -12.62
C LYS A 93 4.95 14.06 -12.02
N HIS A 94 5.33 14.70 -10.92
CA HIS A 94 4.47 15.62 -10.17
C HIS A 94 3.16 14.98 -9.73
N ILE A 95 3.22 13.72 -9.30
CA ILE A 95 2.05 12.95 -8.87
C ILE A 95 2.37 12.34 -7.50
N PRO A 96 1.48 12.46 -6.51
CA PRO A 96 1.70 11.81 -5.21
C PRO A 96 1.64 10.30 -5.32
N GLY A 97 2.18 9.61 -4.33
CA GLY A 97 2.25 8.16 -4.38
C GLY A 97 1.88 7.47 -3.09
N LEU A 98 1.29 6.29 -3.25
CA LEU A 98 1.04 5.36 -2.16
C LEU A 98 2.03 4.20 -2.28
N PHE A 99 2.80 4.01 -1.22
CA PHE A 99 3.71 2.88 -1.11
C PHE A 99 3.07 1.87 -0.15
N ILE A 100 2.65 0.75 -0.69
CA ILE A 100 1.87 -0.25 0.06
C ILE A 100 2.74 -1.47 0.28
N HIS A 101 2.91 -1.89 1.54
CA HIS A 101 3.83 -2.97 1.82
C HIS A 101 3.41 -3.84 3.01
N THR A 102 4.00 -5.02 3.09
CA THR A 102 3.73 -6.01 4.13
C THR A 102 4.77 -6.04 5.24
N GLY A 103 5.76 -5.16 5.18
CA GLY A 103 6.84 -5.13 6.15
C GLY A 103 6.62 -4.13 7.26
N ARG A 104 7.72 -3.73 7.89
CA ARG A 104 7.73 -2.70 8.92
C ARG A 104 8.39 -1.44 8.39
N THR A 105 7.85 -0.30 8.76
CA THR A 105 8.46 0.98 8.45
C THR A 105 9.45 1.31 9.56
N GLY A 106 10.73 1.22 9.27
CA GLY A 106 11.78 1.51 10.24
C GLY A 106 12.05 3.00 10.41
N PRO A 107 12.94 3.36 11.40
CA PRO A 107 13.24 4.76 11.67
C PRO A 107 13.86 5.50 10.49
N SER A 108 14.72 4.83 9.72
CA SER A 108 15.36 5.45 8.55
C SER A 108 14.34 5.85 7.50
N THR A 109 13.37 4.99 7.24
CA THR A 109 12.30 5.28 6.28
C THR A 109 11.41 6.40 6.79
N ARG A 110 11.07 6.40 8.07
CA ARG A 110 10.25 7.47 8.65
C ARG A 110 10.92 8.82 8.52
N LYS A 111 12.23 8.89 8.75
CA LYS A 111 13.00 10.11 8.58
C LYS A 111 13.02 10.54 7.12
N LEU A 112 13.19 9.58 6.21
CA LEU A 112 13.16 9.83 4.78
C LEU A 112 11.84 10.43 4.33
N LEU A 113 10.72 9.90 4.85
CA LEU A 113 9.38 10.35 4.47
C LEU A 113 9.13 11.83 4.83
N ASN A 114 9.85 12.37 5.80
CA ASN A 114 9.74 13.80 6.13
C ASN A 114 10.19 14.68 4.97
N ARG A 115 11.06 14.19 4.10
CA ARG A 115 11.50 14.91 2.90
C ARG A 115 10.53 14.78 1.74
N TYR A 116 9.62 13.79 1.80
CA TYR A 116 8.72 13.47 0.69
C TYR A 116 7.27 13.45 1.19
N PRO A 117 6.70 14.62 1.53
CA PRO A 117 5.35 14.67 2.12
C PRO A 117 4.25 14.22 1.16
N TYR A 118 4.55 14.10 -0.12
CA TYR A 118 3.60 13.59 -1.12
C TYR A 118 3.58 12.07 -1.21
N ILE A 119 4.37 11.38 -0.40
CA ILE A 119 4.35 9.91 -0.32
C ILE A 119 3.65 9.50 0.96
N GLN A 120 2.69 8.59 0.84
CA GLN A 120 2.03 7.99 1.98
C GLN A 120 2.26 6.49 2.00
N ILE A 121 2.53 5.97 3.17
CA ILE A 121 2.70 4.53 3.39
C ILE A 121 1.36 3.93 3.78
N ILE A 122 1.03 2.78 3.19
CA ILE A 122 -0.07 1.93 3.65
C ILE A 122 0.53 0.59 4.05
N SER A 123 0.44 0.25 5.32
CA SER A 123 0.99 -0.98 5.87
C SER A 123 0.23 -1.34 7.15
N GLY A 124 0.55 -2.49 7.73
CA GLY A 124 -0.03 -2.90 9.01
C GLY A 124 -1.54 -2.91 9.00
N ASP A 125 -2.14 -2.30 10.01
CA ASP A 125 -3.59 -2.27 10.16
C ASP A 125 -4.30 -1.60 8.99
N GLN A 126 -3.68 -0.58 8.39
CA GLN A 126 -4.27 0.10 7.24
C GLN A 126 -4.30 -0.82 6.01
N LEU A 127 -3.26 -1.63 5.82
CA LEU A 127 -3.25 -2.59 4.73
C LEU A 127 -4.35 -3.63 4.91
N LEU A 128 -4.52 -4.14 6.13
CA LEU A 128 -5.59 -5.09 6.41
C LEU A 128 -6.96 -4.45 6.20
N ALA A 129 -7.13 -3.20 6.63
CA ALA A 129 -8.38 -2.47 6.40
C ALA A 129 -8.66 -2.32 4.91
N LEU A 130 -7.64 -2.00 4.12
CA LEU A 130 -7.79 -1.89 2.67
C LEU A 130 -8.31 -3.20 2.07
N ILE A 131 -7.72 -4.32 2.46
CA ILE A 131 -8.09 -5.64 1.94
C ILE A 131 -9.47 -6.07 2.42
N ARG A 132 -9.85 -5.71 3.63
CA ARG A 132 -11.13 -6.10 4.24
C ARG A 132 -12.30 -5.21 3.84
N GLY A 133 -12.06 -4.16 3.08
CA GLY A 133 -13.13 -3.22 2.72
C GLY A 133 -13.50 -2.27 3.85
N GLU A 134 -12.65 -2.12 4.85
CA GLU A 134 -12.84 -1.20 5.96
C GLU A 134 -12.29 0.19 5.62
N PRO A 135 -12.69 1.24 6.34
CA PRO A 135 -12.22 2.59 6.04
C PRO A 135 -10.71 2.73 6.10
N VAL A 136 -10.15 3.39 5.10
CA VAL A 136 -8.74 3.76 5.02
C VAL A 136 -8.69 5.26 4.72
N PHE A 137 -7.70 5.96 5.25
CA PHE A 137 -7.56 7.39 5.05
C PHE A 137 -6.32 7.67 4.22
N VAL A 138 -6.49 8.46 3.15
CA VAL A 138 -5.40 8.90 2.30
C VAL A 138 -5.41 10.43 2.36
N ARG A 139 -4.35 11.01 2.87
CA ARG A 139 -4.23 12.46 3.10
C ARG A 139 -5.47 13.02 3.79
N GLY A 140 -5.93 12.30 4.83
CA GLY A 140 -7.11 12.70 5.58
C GLY A 140 -8.45 12.41 4.92
N GLU A 141 -8.46 11.96 3.69
CA GLU A 141 -9.69 11.60 2.98
C GLU A 141 -10.01 10.13 3.19
N ARG A 142 -11.24 9.85 3.57
CA ARG A 142 -11.71 8.48 3.76
C ARG A 142 -12.02 7.83 2.41
N ILE A 143 -11.47 6.66 2.22
CA ILE A 143 -11.77 5.88 1.02
C ILE A 143 -12.39 4.53 1.37
#